data_bc92af18089750dac9b9a6b3ab304a16
#
_entry.id   bc92af18089750dac9b9a6b3ab304a16
#
_cell.length_a   1.000
_cell.length_b   1.000
_cell.length_c   1.000
_cell.angle_alpha   90.00
_cell.angle_beta   90.00
_cell.angle_gamma   90.00
#
_symmetry.space_group_name_H-M   'P 1'
#
loop_
_entity.id
_entity.type
_entity.pdbx_description
1 polymer ?
#
loop_
_entity_poly.entity_id
_entity_poly.type
_entity_poly.pdbx_seq_one_letter_code
_entity_poly.pdbx_strand_id
1 'polypeptide(L)'
;MNIACITYRDWAIDIYEKIYEVYKNEHNFLIWSEKDAYSADALKEFKPDLILWYGWSWIVEDVFVNDYESIMLHPTPLPKYRGGSPIQNQIINGEKLGAVSLFRMNEGLDKGDIYQQLPISLNGTLDDIFRRISDIGFAATCNIIERNYNLTVQDHTKSTYFKRRTPKDSEITIEELEHKTSEYLYNKVRMLADPYPNAYIKTIDGRKLIIKSVEVE
;
A
#
# COMPACT_ATOMS: atom_id res chain seq x y z
N MET A 1 -0.37 6.74 -24.87
CA MET A 1 -1.39 6.99 -23.83
C MET A 1 -0.96 8.16 -22.96
N ASN A 2 -1.92 8.84 -22.34
CA ASN A 2 -1.68 9.78 -21.27
C ASN A 2 -1.80 9.03 -19.92
N ILE A 3 -0.73 8.90 -19.18
CA ILE A 3 -0.68 8.16 -17.92
C ILE A 3 -0.47 9.13 -16.77
N ALA A 4 -1.42 9.18 -15.83
CA ALA A 4 -1.30 9.97 -14.61
C ALA A 4 -0.87 9.09 -13.44
N CYS A 5 0.17 9.50 -12.73
CA CYS A 5 0.76 8.78 -11.61
C CYS A 5 0.66 9.64 -10.35
N ILE A 6 -0.14 9.23 -9.38
CA ILE A 6 -0.46 10.05 -8.21
C ILE A 6 -0.10 9.29 -6.94
N THR A 7 0.81 9.87 -6.14
CA THR A 7 1.27 9.28 -4.89
C THR A 7 1.82 10.33 -3.92
N TYR A 8 2.25 9.90 -2.76
CA TYR A 8 3.09 10.61 -1.79
C TYR A 8 3.97 9.61 -1.00
N ARG A 9 4.08 8.37 -1.51
CA ARG A 9 4.83 7.29 -0.85
C ARG A 9 6.07 6.94 -1.66
N ASP A 10 7.22 6.90 -1.00
CA ASP A 10 8.53 6.65 -1.63
C ASP A 10 8.55 5.36 -2.47
N TRP A 11 7.98 4.27 -1.95
CA TRP A 11 7.91 3.01 -2.69
C TRP A 11 7.07 3.08 -3.97
N ALA A 12 6.07 3.98 -4.02
CA ALA A 12 5.26 4.19 -5.21
C ALA A 12 5.90 5.19 -6.16
N ILE A 13 6.64 6.18 -5.64
CA ILE A 13 7.49 7.06 -6.45
C ILE A 13 8.51 6.22 -7.21
N ASP A 14 9.19 5.29 -6.55
CA ASP A 14 10.16 4.38 -7.19
C ASP A 14 9.51 3.54 -8.32
N ILE A 15 8.27 3.07 -8.16
CA ILE A 15 7.51 2.43 -9.25
C ILE A 15 7.33 3.38 -10.43
N TYR A 16 6.89 4.62 -10.17
CA TYR A 16 6.58 5.59 -11.23
C TYR A 16 7.82 6.06 -11.97
N GLU A 17 8.93 6.25 -11.27
CA GLU A 17 10.22 6.57 -11.89
C GLU A 17 10.69 5.45 -12.83
N LYS A 18 10.61 4.20 -12.39
CA LYS A 18 10.95 3.03 -13.23
C LYS A 18 10.04 2.95 -14.47
N ILE A 19 8.72 3.15 -14.32
CA ILE A 19 7.77 3.13 -15.43
C ILE A 19 8.07 4.29 -16.40
N TYR A 20 8.29 5.49 -15.87
CA TYR A 20 8.63 6.66 -16.69
C TYR A 20 9.89 6.40 -17.53
N GLU A 21 10.97 5.88 -16.93
CA GLU A 21 12.20 5.60 -17.66
C GLU A 21 12.00 4.59 -18.80
N VAL A 22 11.15 3.60 -18.63
CA VAL A 22 10.86 2.60 -19.68
C VAL A 22 9.99 3.18 -20.80
N TYR A 23 8.96 3.96 -20.46
CA TYR A 23 7.89 4.31 -21.40
C TYR A 23 7.85 5.78 -21.81
N LYS A 24 8.75 6.65 -21.35
CA LYS A 24 8.75 8.12 -21.61
C LYS A 24 8.79 8.51 -23.08
N ASN A 25 9.29 7.64 -23.97
CA ASN A 25 9.34 7.89 -25.41
C ASN A 25 8.06 7.45 -26.15
N GLU A 26 7.18 6.68 -25.50
CA GLU A 26 5.98 6.11 -26.09
C GLU A 26 4.69 6.70 -25.52
N HIS A 27 4.74 7.22 -24.28
CA HIS A 27 3.59 7.70 -23.54
C HIS A 27 3.86 9.06 -22.90
N ASN A 28 2.80 9.83 -22.69
CA ASN A 28 2.85 11.09 -21.95
C ASN A 28 2.59 10.82 -20.47
N PHE A 29 3.33 11.44 -19.59
CA PHE A 29 3.21 11.26 -18.14
C PHE A 29 2.88 12.56 -17.42
N LEU A 30 2.00 12.46 -16.42
CA LEU A 30 1.76 13.46 -15.40
C LEU A 30 2.03 12.78 -14.04
N ILE A 31 3.08 13.22 -13.33
CA ILE A 31 3.49 12.57 -12.08
C ILE A 31 3.39 13.57 -10.94
N TRP A 32 2.60 13.23 -9.92
CA TRP A 32 2.56 13.93 -8.65
C TRP A 32 3.07 13.03 -7.53
N SER A 33 4.14 13.48 -6.88
CA SER A 33 4.80 12.81 -5.75
C SER A 33 4.49 13.44 -4.39
N GLU A 34 3.70 14.51 -4.38
CA GLU A 34 3.31 15.23 -3.17
C GLU A 34 1.79 15.48 -3.16
N LYS A 35 1.19 15.37 -1.97
CA LYS A 35 -0.25 15.56 -1.83
C LYS A 35 -0.70 16.95 -2.27
N ASP A 36 0.05 17.97 -1.87
CA ASP A 36 -0.34 19.37 -2.09
C ASP A 36 -0.13 19.81 -3.54
N ALA A 37 0.57 19.03 -4.36
CA ALA A 37 0.72 19.22 -5.78
C ALA A 37 -0.49 18.72 -6.59
N TYR A 38 -1.31 17.82 -6.00
CA TYR A 38 -2.48 17.25 -6.68
C TYR A 38 -3.53 18.31 -7.03
N SER A 39 -4.00 18.29 -8.27
CA SER A 39 -5.06 19.15 -8.77
C SER A 39 -6.01 18.34 -9.67
N ALA A 40 -7.26 18.23 -9.24
CA ALA A 40 -8.31 17.55 -10.01
C ALA A 40 -8.55 18.21 -11.39
N ASP A 41 -8.47 19.54 -11.46
CA ASP A 41 -8.66 20.27 -12.71
C ASP A 41 -7.51 20.03 -13.69
N ALA A 42 -6.26 20.06 -13.22
CA ALA A 42 -5.10 19.74 -14.05
C ALA A 42 -5.12 18.26 -14.50
N LEU A 43 -5.62 17.35 -13.66
CA LEU A 43 -5.79 15.95 -14.05
C LEU A 43 -6.83 15.79 -15.17
N LYS A 44 -7.96 16.50 -15.09
CA LYS A 44 -8.96 16.51 -16.17
C LYS A 44 -8.44 17.12 -17.46
N GLU A 45 -7.68 18.24 -17.36
CA GLU A 45 -7.06 18.90 -18.51
C GLU A 45 -6.03 17.98 -19.21
N PHE A 46 -5.30 17.18 -18.45
CA PHE A 46 -4.34 16.20 -18.98
C PHE A 46 -5.03 15.08 -19.78
N LYS A 47 -6.33 14.83 -19.57
CA LYS A 47 -7.15 13.79 -20.23
C LYS A 47 -6.46 12.43 -20.15
N PRO A 48 -6.25 11.85 -18.97
CA PRO A 48 -5.55 10.58 -18.82
C PRO A 48 -6.35 9.42 -19.44
N ASP A 49 -5.64 8.54 -20.12
CA ASP A 49 -6.15 7.23 -20.53
C ASP A 49 -6.08 6.22 -19.38
N LEU A 50 -5.12 6.45 -18.45
CA LEU A 50 -4.86 5.60 -17.29
C LEU A 50 -4.43 6.46 -16.10
N ILE A 51 -5.02 6.21 -14.94
CA ILE A 51 -4.65 6.87 -13.68
C ILE A 51 -4.18 5.83 -12.67
N LEU A 52 -2.99 6.00 -12.12
CA LEU A 52 -2.38 5.13 -11.11
C LEU A 52 -2.38 5.84 -9.76
N TRP A 53 -3.13 5.30 -8.78
CA TRP A 53 -3.31 5.85 -7.44
C TRP A 53 -2.53 5.04 -6.39
N TYR A 54 -1.24 4.81 -6.59
CA TYR A 54 -0.46 3.94 -5.71
C TYR A 54 -0.08 4.65 -4.41
N GLY A 55 -0.42 4.02 -3.28
CA GLY A 55 -0.15 4.59 -1.97
C GLY A 55 -0.97 5.83 -1.61
N TRP A 56 -1.93 6.24 -2.44
CA TRP A 56 -2.83 7.34 -2.14
C TRP A 56 -3.76 6.99 -0.98
N SER A 57 -3.97 7.91 -0.05
CA SER A 57 -4.66 7.65 1.23
C SER A 57 -5.92 8.49 1.43
N TRP A 58 -6.30 9.28 0.45
CA TRP A 58 -7.50 10.12 0.49
C TRP A 58 -8.56 9.57 -0.46
N ILE A 59 -9.80 10.00 -0.24
CA ILE A 59 -10.90 9.67 -1.14
C ILE A 59 -10.61 10.34 -2.49
N VAL A 60 -10.76 9.57 -3.55
CA VAL A 60 -10.67 10.03 -4.94
C VAL A 60 -12.06 10.45 -5.38
N GLU A 61 -12.17 11.55 -6.10
CA GLU A 61 -13.44 12.05 -6.62
C GLU A 61 -14.12 11.02 -7.54
N ASP A 62 -15.43 10.88 -7.43
CA ASP A 62 -16.22 9.87 -8.16
C ASP A 62 -16.00 9.91 -9.67
N VAL A 63 -15.77 11.10 -10.27
CA VAL A 63 -15.48 11.25 -11.69
C VAL A 63 -14.25 10.44 -12.11
N PHE A 64 -13.19 10.43 -11.30
CA PHE A 64 -11.97 9.68 -11.63
C PHE A 64 -12.12 8.17 -11.39
N VAL A 65 -13.07 7.76 -10.57
CA VAL A 65 -13.39 6.36 -10.32
C VAL A 65 -14.30 5.79 -11.41
N ASN A 66 -15.26 6.58 -11.90
CA ASN A 66 -16.33 6.11 -12.78
C ASN A 66 -16.05 6.38 -14.26
N ASP A 67 -15.42 7.51 -14.61
CA ASP A 67 -15.26 7.96 -15.99
C ASP A 67 -13.86 7.71 -16.56
N TYR A 68 -12.90 7.30 -15.73
CA TYR A 68 -11.52 7.04 -16.12
C TYR A 68 -11.09 5.61 -15.73
N GLU A 69 -10.11 5.09 -16.43
CA GLU A 69 -9.45 3.85 -16.03
C GLU A 69 -8.51 4.13 -14.86
N SER A 70 -9.01 3.94 -13.64
CA SER A 70 -8.31 4.21 -12.40
C SER A 70 -7.90 2.91 -11.70
N ILE A 71 -6.60 2.80 -11.39
CA ILE A 71 -5.99 1.61 -10.78
C ILE A 71 -5.36 1.97 -9.44
N MET A 72 -5.65 1.15 -8.44
CA MET A 72 -5.03 1.21 -7.13
C MET A 72 -4.09 0.01 -6.92
N LEU A 73 -2.95 0.25 -6.28
CA LEU A 73 -2.12 -0.80 -5.73
C LEU A 73 -2.45 -1.00 -4.26
N HIS A 74 -2.89 -2.21 -3.89
CA HIS A 74 -3.13 -2.62 -2.52
C HIS A 74 -2.20 -3.80 -2.17
N PRO A 75 -1.31 -3.66 -1.19
CA PRO A 75 -0.29 -4.66 -0.91
C PRO A 75 -0.81 -5.81 -0.02
N THR A 76 -1.89 -6.47 -0.49
CA THR A 76 -2.50 -7.63 0.18
C THR A 76 -3.04 -8.63 -0.85
N PRO A 77 -3.27 -9.88 -0.46
CA PRO A 77 -3.97 -10.87 -1.30
C PRO A 77 -5.48 -10.58 -1.31
N LEU A 78 -5.94 -9.54 -2.02
CA LEU A 78 -7.36 -9.25 -2.17
C LEU A 78 -8.14 -10.51 -2.55
N PRO A 79 -9.32 -10.72 -1.99
CA PRO A 79 -10.17 -9.83 -1.19
C PRO A 79 -9.84 -9.76 0.30
N LYS A 80 -8.78 -10.42 0.76
CA LYS A 80 -8.36 -10.33 2.17
C LYS A 80 -7.64 -9.01 2.46
N TYR A 81 -7.72 -8.56 3.71
CA TYR A 81 -7.02 -7.37 4.21
C TYR A 81 -7.38 -6.08 3.48
N ARG A 82 -8.65 -5.89 3.07
CA ARG A 82 -9.14 -4.60 2.59
C ARG A 82 -9.06 -3.53 3.68
N GLY A 83 -8.96 -2.27 3.28
CA GLY A 83 -8.98 -1.12 4.16
C GLY A 83 -7.61 -0.62 4.59
N GLY A 84 -7.50 -0.15 5.83
CA GLY A 84 -6.32 0.60 6.28
C GLY A 84 -5.17 -0.25 6.80
N SER A 85 -3.94 0.32 6.71
CA SER A 85 -2.70 -0.29 7.22
C SER A 85 -2.49 -1.75 6.77
N PRO A 86 -2.60 -2.02 5.47
CA PRO A 86 -2.65 -3.39 4.95
C PRO A 86 -1.41 -4.22 5.28
N ILE A 87 -0.21 -3.64 5.18
CA ILE A 87 1.05 -4.34 5.48
C ILE A 87 1.14 -4.64 6.98
N GLN A 88 0.87 -3.64 7.82
CA GLN A 88 0.97 -3.76 9.28
C GLN A 88 -0.02 -4.80 9.82
N ASN A 89 -1.25 -4.82 9.29
CA ASN A 89 -2.26 -5.79 9.73
C ASN A 89 -1.91 -7.23 9.34
N GLN A 90 -1.29 -7.45 8.17
CA GLN A 90 -0.78 -8.77 7.81
C GLN A 90 0.35 -9.22 8.74
N ILE A 91 1.34 -8.35 8.98
CA ILE A 91 2.50 -8.66 9.81
C ILE A 91 2.10 -8.97 11.25
N ILE A 92 1.24 -8.15 11.87
CA ILE A 92 0.83 -8.37 13.26
C ILE A 92 0.00 -9.65 13.42
N ASN A 93 -0.71 -10.06 12.37
CA ASN A 93 -1.44 -11.33 12.34
C ASN A 93 -0.55 -12.55 12.04
N GLY A 94 0.77 -12.36 11.91
CA GLY A 94 1.73 -13.45 11.70
C GLY A 94 1.82 -13.95 10.27
N GLU A 95 1.24 -13.24 9.29
CA GLU A 95 1.35 -13.62 7.89
C GLU A 95 2.81 -13.51 7.42
N LYS A 96 3.30 -14.55 6.76
CA LYS A 96 4.66 -14.61 6.18
C LYS A 96 4.67 -14.36 4.68
N LEU A 97 3.50 -14.55 4.06
CA LEU A 97 3.26 -14.30 2.64
C LEU A 97 2.10 -13.34 2.49
N GLY A 98 2.28 -12.35 1.65
CA GLY A 98 1.26 -11.41 1.20
C GLY A 98 1.18 -11.40 -0.32
N ALA A 99 0.58 -10.38 -0.88
CA ALA A 99 0.57 -10.13 -2.31
C ALA A 99 0.57 -8.63 -2.61
N VAL A 100 0.96 -8.28 -3.83
CA VAL A 100 0.67 -6.98 -4.45
C VAL A 100 -0.50 -7.18 -5.39
N SER A 101 -1.61 -6.49 -5.13
CA SER A 101 -2.81 -6.52 -5.97
C SER A 101 -2.97 -5.16 -6.66
N LEU A 102 -2.98 -5.16 -8.00
CA LEU A 102 -3.39 -4.02 -8.80
C LEU A 102 -4.84 -4.26 -9.21
N PHE A 103 -5.72 -3.34 -8.87
CA PHE A 103 -7.15 -3.51 -9.10
C PHE A 103 -7.79 -2.23 -9.64
N ARG A 104 -8.88 -2.40 -10.42
CA ARG A 104 -9.72 -1.29 -10.89
C ARG A 104 -10.41 -0.65 -9.70
N MET A 105 -10.34 0.66 -9.59
CA MET A 105 -11.12 1.38 -8.59
C MET A 105 -12.61 1.35 -8.96
N ASN A 106 -13.45 1.26 -7.95
CA ASN A 106 -14.90 1.39 -8.03
C ASN A 106 -15.42 2.06 -6.75
N GLU A 107 -16.73 2.27 -6.63
CA GLU A 107 -17.35 2.89 -5.46
C GLU A 107 -17.13 2.14 -4.14
N GLY A 108 -16.75 0.87 -4.20
CA GLY A 108 -16.50 0.04 -3.03
C GLY A 108 -15.04 0.06 -2.61
N LEU A 109 -14.77 0.22 -1.31
CA LEU A 109 -13.42 0.21 -0.78
C LEU A 109 -12.71 -1.12 -1.07
N ASP A 110 -11.66 -1.06 -1.90
CA ASP A 110 -10.82 -2.18 -2.33
C ASP A 110 -11.61 -3.38 -2.93
N LYS A 111 -12.71 -3.11 -3.65
CA LYS A 111 -13.64 -4.14 -4.14
C LYS A 111 -13.59 -4.37 -5.65
N GLY A 112 -12.89 -3.54 -6.40
CA GLY A 112 -12.84 -3.64 -7.86
C GLY A 112 -12.10 -4.87 -8.36
N ASP A 113 -12.29 -5.17 -9.63
CA ASP A 113 -11.69 -6.33 -10.29
C ASP A 113 -10.16 -6.21 -10.33
N ILE A 114 -9.50 -7.35 -10.15
CA ILE A 114 -8.04 -7.43 -10.06
C ILE A 114 -7.46 -7.59 -11.46
N TYR A 115 -6.55 -6.70 -11.84
CA TYR A 115 -5.72 -6.83 -13.04
C TYR A 115 -4.59 -7.84 -12.85
N GLN A 116 -3.89 -7.72 -11.73
CA GLN A 116 -2.76 -8.57 -11.36
C GLN A 116 -2.71 -8.75 -9.85
N GLN A 117 -2.37 -9.95 -9.41
CA GLN A 117 -2.09 -10.24 -8.01
C GLN A 117 -0.88 -11.17 -7.95
N LEU A 118 0.22 -10.67 -7.42
CA LEU A 118 1.50 -11.37 -7.37
C LEU A 118 1.96 -11.53 -5.92
N PRO A 119 2.43 -12.72 -5.52
CA PRO A 119 2.84 -12.99 -4.15
C PRO A 119 4.12 -12.24 -3.77
N ILE A 120 4.21 -11.82 -2.50
CA ILE A 120 5.41 -11.28 -1.89
C ILE A 120 5.70 -11.93 -0.54
N SER A 121 6.97 -12.00 -0.16
CA SER A 121 7.35 -12.34 1.21
C SER A 121 7.19 -11.13 2.12
N LEU A 122 6.61 -11.34 3.31
CA LEU A 122 6.51 -10.35 4.39
C LEU A 122 7.61 -10.52 5.45
N ASN A 123 8.63 -11.34 5.19
CA ASN A 123 9.79 -11.49 6.05
C ASN A 123 10.77 -10.32 5.90
N GLY A 124 11.56 -10.07 6.94
CA GLY A 124 12.55 -8.99 6.96
C GLY A 124 12.03 -7.68 7.53
N THR A 125 12.72 -6.61 7.25
CA THR A 125 12.37 -5.24 7.65
C THR A 125 11.21 -4.68 6.82
N LEU A 126 10.65 -3.57 7.26
CA LEU A 126 9.63 -2.87 6.49
C LEU A 126 10.18 -2.35 5.16
N ASP A 127 11.44 -1.90 5.14
CA ASP A 127 12.11 -1.45 3.92
C ASP A 127 12.31 -2.59 2.91
N ASP A 128 12.64 -3.80 3.38
CA ASP A 128 12.72 -4.98 2.52
C ASP A 128 11.36 -5.31 1.88
N ILE A 129 10.28 -5.14 2.63
CA ILE A 129 8.92 -5.35 2.13
C ILE A 129 8.54 -4.27 1.12
N PHE A 130 8.83 -3.00 1.38
CA PHE A 130 8.57 -1.91 0.45
C PHE A 130 9.34 -2.06 -0.86
N ARG A 131 10.61 -2.49 -0.80
CA ARG A 131 11.39 -2.78 -2.00
C ARG A 131 10.73 -3.86 -2.86
N ARG A 132 10.29 -4.97 -2.23
CA ARG A 132 9.54 -6.03 -2.95
C ARG A 132 8.23 -5.54 -3.53
N ILE A 133 7.49 -4.68 -2.81
CA ILE A 133 6.25 -4.07 -3.33
C ILE A 133 6.56 -3.22 -4.55
N SER A 134 7.65 -2.43 -4.51
CA SER A 134 8.06 -1.61 -5.64
C SER A 134 8.44 -2.47 -6.86
N ASP A 135 9.27 -3.49 -6.68
CA ASP A 135 9.72 -4.34 -7.80
C ASP A 135 8.56 -5.10 -8.44
N ILE A 136 7.68 -5.69 -7.63
CA ILE A 136 6.49 -6.41 -8.10
C ILE A 136 5.45 -5.45 -8.68
N GLY A 137 5.24 -4.30 -8.04
CA GLY A 137 4.33 -3.26 -8.53
C GLY A 137 4.74 -2.71 -9.88
N PHE A 138 6.05 -2.49 -10.08
CA PHE A 138 6.61 -2.10 -11.38
C PHE A 138 6.31 -3.15 -12.45
N ALA A 139 6.68 -4.42 -12.22
CA ALA A 139 6.46 -5.49 -13.19
C ALA A 139 4.98 -5.68 -13.54
N ALA A 140 4.11 -5.64 -12.53
CA ALA A 140 2.66 -5.75 -12.72
C ALA A 140 2.08 -4.55 -13.49
N THR A 141 2.59 -3.34 -13.27
CA THR A 141 2.15 -2.15 -14.00
C THR A 141 2.60 -2.17 -15.46
N CYS A 142 3.80 -2.65 -15.76
CA CYS A 142 4.24 -2.87 -17.14
C CYS A 142 3.27 -3.80 -17.90
N ASN A 143 2.88 -4.92 -17.29
CA ASN A 143 1.89 -5.82 -17.89
C ASN A 143 0.54 -5.11 -18.18
N ILE A 144 0.13 -4.18 -17.31
CA ILE A 144 -1.11 -3.42 -17.54
C ILE A 144 -0.95 -2.45 -18.71
N ILE A 145 0.15 -1.70 -18.76
CA ILE A 145 0.44 -0.75 -19.85
C ILE A 145 0.49 -1.50 -21.20
N GLU A 146 1.09 -2.67 -21.23
CA GLU A 146 1.20 -3.54 -22.41
C GLU A 146 -0.08 -4.35 -22.69
N ARG A 147 -1.13 -4.17 -21.89
CA ARG A 147 -2.42 -4.90 -21.97
C ARG A 147 -2.28 -6.42 -21.84
N ASN A 148 -1.27 -6.87 -21.12
CA ASN A 148 -1.00 -8.28 -20.84
C ASN A 148 -1.61 -8.68 -19.48
N TYR A 149 -2.95 -8.67 -19.39
CA TYR A 149 -3.68 -9.01 -18.18
C TYR A 149 -5.06 -9.61 -18.49
N ASN A 150 -5.63 -10.30 -17.50
CA ASN A 150 -7.03 -10.72 -17.49
C ASN A 150 -7.66 -10.21 -16.18
N LEU A 151 -8.74 -9.47 -16.30
CA LEU A 151 -9.50 -9.02 -15.14
C LEU A 151 -10.13 -10.21 -14.40
N THR A 152 -9.92 -10.25 -13.09
CA THR A 152 -10.47 -11.27 -12.20
C THR A 152 -11.39 -10.62 -11.18
N VAL A 153 -12.65 -11.04 -11.16
CA VAL A 153 -13.64 -10.60 -10.17
C VAL A 153 -13.24 -11.11 -8.79
N GLN A 154 -13.29 -10.26 -7.79
CA GLN A 154 -12.99 -10.66 -6.41
C GLN A 154 -14.14 -11.52 -5.82
N ASP A 155 -13.79 -12.63 -5.18
CA ASP A 155 -14.73 -13.43 -4.38
C ASP A 155 -15.02 -12.73 -3.04
N HIS A 156 -16.04 -11.90 -3.03
CA HIS A 156 -16.39 -11.08 -1.86
C HIS A 156 -16.76 -11.90 -0.61
N THR A 157 -17.09 -13.18 -0.76
CA THR A 157 -17.41 -14.06 0.39
C THR A 157 -16.17 -14.35 1.26
N LYS A 158 -14.97 -14.20 0.68
CA LYS A 158 -13.68 -14.39 1.35
C LYS A 158 -13.06 -13.10 1.87
N SER A 159 -13.75 -11.99 1.76
CA SER A 159 -13.20 -10.69 2.12
C SER A 159 -13.02 -10.52 3.63
N THR A 160 -11.91 -9.87 4.01
CA THR A 160 -11.69 -9.35 5.35
C THR A 160 -11.39 -7.87 5.28
N TYR A 161 -11.73 -7.13 6.33
CA TYR A 161 -11.59 -5.69 6.39
C TYR A 161 -10.90 -5.26 7.67
N PHE A 162 -9.96 -4.33 7.55
CA PHE A 162 -9.23 -3.77 8.67
C PHE A 162 -9.30 -2.24 8.69
N LYS A 163 -9.49 -1.67 9.87
CA LYS A 163 -9.41 -0.22 10.06
C LYS A 163 -7.94 0.23 9.98
N ARG A 164 -7.75 1.49 9.60
CA ARG A 164 -6.42 2.12 9.67
C ARG A 164 -5.95 2.16 11.13
N ARG A 165 -4.72 1.73 11.35
CA ARG A 165 -4.04 1.85 12.63
C ARG A 165 -3.73 3.32 12.94
N THR A 166 -3.75 3.65 14.20
CA THR A 166 -3.45 4.99 14.73
C THR A 166 -2.13 4.97 15.50
N PRO A 167 -1.52 6.11 15.82
CA PRO A 167 -0.33 6.15 16.68
C PRO A 167 -0.52 5.51 18.06
N LYS A 168 -1.77 5.43 18.56
CA LYS A 168 -2.09 4.73 19.81
C LYS A 168 -1.87 3.22 19.71
N ASP A 169 -2.10 2.63 18.53
CA ASP A 169 -1.92 1.20 18.27
C ASP A 169 -0.44 0.78 18.24
N SER A 170 0.49 1.76 18.34
CA SER A 170 1.93 1.52 18.46
C SER A 170 2.39 1.30 19.89
N GLU A 171 1.53 1.50 20.91
CA GLU A 171 1.85 1.25 22.31
C GLU A 171 1.98 -0.26 22.56
N ILE A 172 3.11 -0.68 23.12
CA ILE A 172 3.28 -2.01 23.70
C ILE A 172 2.87 -1.88 25.18
N THR A 173 1.75 -2.50 25.52
CA THR A 173 1.19 -2.45 26.88
C THR A 173 1.79 -3.55 27.76
N ILE A 174 1.70 -3.38 29.10
CA ILE A 174 2.09 -4.41 30.06
C ILE A 174 1.28 -5.69 29.80
N GLU A 175 0.01 -5.56 29.53
CA GLU A 175 -0.87 -6.70 29.19
C GLU A 175 -0.37 -7.48 27.95
N GLU A 176 0.13 -6.76 26.92
CA GLU A 176 0.72 -7.43 25.77
C GLU A 176 2.02 -8.15 26.11
N LEU A 177 2.87 -7.57 26.97
CA LEU A 177 4.10 -8.22 27.43
C LEU A 177 3.83 -9.50 28.23
N GLU A 178 2.74 -9.54 28.98
CA GLU A 178 2.36 -10.69 29.79
C GLU A 178 1.63 -11.79 29.00
N HIS A 179 0.91 -11.44 27.91
CA HIS A 179 -0.01 -12.36 27.25
C HIS A 179 0.27 -12.61 25.76
N LYS A 180 1.22 -11.88 25.14
CA LYS A 180 1.58 -12.06 23.73
C LYS A 180 2.90 -12.80 23.58
N THR A 181 3.04 -13.52 22.48
CA THR A 181 4.28 -14.22 22.13
C THR A 181 5.40 -13.26 21.74
N SER A 182 6.64 -13.71 21.85
CA SER A 182 7.80 -12.96 21.34
C SER A 182 7.67 -12.65 19.85
N GLU A 183 7.15 -13.57 19.04
CA GLU A 183 6.89 -13.34 17.61
C GLU A 183 5.88 -12.20 17.37
N TYR A 184 4.81 -12.14 18.16
CA TYR A 184 3.84 -11.03 18.06
C TYR A 184 4.50 -9.68 18.37
N LEU A 185 5.26 -9.60 19.46
CA LEU A 185 5.94 -8.38 19.88
C LEU A 185 7.03 -7.96 18.88
N TYR A 186 7.80 -8.92 18.38
CA TYR A 186 8.75 -8.71 17.31
C TYR A 186 8.06 -8.13 16.04
N ASN A 187 6.96 -8.75 15.62
CA ASN A 187 6.18 -8.27 14.49
C ASN A 187 5.62 -6.87 14.73
N LYS A 188 5.16 -6.57 15.97
CA LYS A 188 4.66 -5.25 16.33
C LYS A 188 5.73 -4.17 16.22
N VAL A 189 6.97 -4.45 16.60
CA VAL A 189 8.08 -3.50 16.46
C VAL A 189 8.47 -3.34 14.98
N ARG A 190 8.77 -4.44 14.26
CA ARG A 190 9.29 -4.36 12.89
C ARG A 190 8.31 -3.76 11.87
N MET A 191 6.98 -3.87 12.11
CA MET A 191 5.97 -3.27 11.22
C MET A 191 5.79 -1.76 11.42
N LEU A 192 6.38 -1.19 12.45
CA LEU A 192 6.24 0.20 12.87
C LEU A 192 7.54 1.02 12.71
N ALA A 193 8.41 0.61 11.78
CA ALA A 193 9.56 1.41 11.39
C ALA A 193 9.14 2.68 10.62
N ASP A 194 10.04 3.66 10.56
CA ASP A 194 9.79 4.89 9.79
C ASP A 194 9.30 4.55 8.35
N PRO A 195 8.39 5.33 7.80
CA PRO A 195 7.79 6.58 8.25
C PRO A 195 6.55 6.41 9.16
N TYR A 196 6.28 5.22 9.66
CA TYR A 196 5.17 4.97 10.58
C TYR A 196 5.57 5.30 12.02
N PRO A 197 4.59 5.62 12.91
CA PRO A 197 4.87 5.81 14.32
C PRO A 197 5.50 4.55 14.92
N ASN A 198 6.74 4.67 15.40
CA ASN A 198 7.47 3.56 16.00
C ASN A 198 6.74 2.99 17.23
N ALA A 199 6.99 1.71 17.53
CA ALA A 199 6.51 1.10 18.76
C ALA A 199 7.06 1.81 20.00
N TYR A 200 6.28 1.86 21.07
CA TYR A 200 6.71 2.51 22.32
C TYR A 200 6.07 1.85 23.55
N ILE A 201 6.73 2.03 24.68
CA ILE A 201 6.20 1.73 26.00
C ILE A 201 6.04 3.05 26.76
N LYS A 202 4.93 3.24 27.46
CA LYS A 202 4.76 4.35 28.41
C LYS A 202 5.43 4.04 29.72
N THR A 203 6.22 4.98 30.19
CA THR A 203 6.86 4.94 31.50
C THR A 203 5.98 5.62 32.57
N ILE A 204 6.30 5.40 33.86
CA ILE A 204 5.51 5.91 34.98
C ILE A 204 5.44 7.45 35.01
N ASP A 205 6.44 8.13 34.45
CA ASP A 205 6.49 9.60 34.31
C ASP A 205 5.70 10.12 33.08
N GLY A 206 4.96 9.25 32.39
CA GLY A 206 4.13 9.57 31.23
C GLY A 206 4.89 9.73 29.91
N ARG A 207 6.21 9.54 29.90
CA ARG A 207 7.02 9.59 28.68
C ARG A 207 6.91 8.30 27.88
N LYS A 208 7.33 8.38 26.61
CA LYS A 208 7.41 7.26 25.71
C LYS A 208 8.86 6.78 25.56
N LEU A 209 9.10 5.53 25.87
CA LEU A 209 10.32 4.84 25.46
C LEU A 209 10.10 4.26 24.06
N ILE A 210 10.76 4.84 23.06
CA ILE A 210 10.62 4.44 21.65
C ILE A 210 11.46 3.20 21.39
N ILE A 211 10.85 2.19 20.74
CA ILE A 211 11.51 0.92 20.41
C ILE A 211 11.63 0.84 18.90
N LYS A 212 12.85 0.93 18.37
CA LYS A 212 13.12 0.93 16.93
C LYS A 212 13.48 -0.47 16.40
N SER A 213 14.09 -1.30 17.23
CA SER A 213 14.45 -2.66 16.88
C SER A 213 14.41 -3.58 18.10
N VAL A 214 14.16 -4.85 17.87
CA VAL A 214 14.22 -5.93 18.85
C VAL A 214 14.72 -7.19 18.16
N GLU A 215 15.30 -8.08 18.96
CA GLU A 215 15.71 -9.43 18.53
C GLU A 215 14.97 -10.44 19.39
N VAL A 216 14.79 -11.64 18.86
CA VAL A 216 14.24 -12.79 19.56
C VAL A 216 15.32 -13.87 19.62
N GLU A 217 15.70 -14.26 20.83
CA GLU A 217 16.66 -15.35 21.09
C GLU A 217 15.99 -16.73 21.10
#